data_439ba3b9d74b662eb6fd9c8370ecfac2
#
_entry.id   439ba3b9d74b662eb6fd9c8370ecfac2
#
_cell.length_a   1.000
_cell.length_b   1.000
_cell.length_c   1.000
_cell.angle_alpha   90.00
_cell.angle_beta   90.00
_cell.angle_gamma   90.00
#
_symmetry.space_group_name_H-M   'P 1'
#
loop_
_entity.id
_entity.type
_entity.pdbx_description
1 polymer ?
#
loop_
_entity_poly.entity_id
_entity_poly.type
_entity_poly.pdbx_seq_one_letter_code
_entity_poly.pdbx_strand_id
1 'polypeptide(L)'
;TFFIIADNNILNGYMTNDMIKEVSESGLVNIGSHTRSHMLMQYGKLRRDQEIAGSKFDLETLLGKPVTAFAYPYGAMSKTIEKEVKASGYDLAFRIGPEVIHTSSTRYGLRRIQVTQTDAIPGLIKTYTPKK
;
A
#
# COMPACT_ATOMS: atom_id res chain seq x y z
N THR A 1 4.39 4.70 -7.10
CA THR A 1 4.54 3.54 -6.22
C THR A 1 3.60 2.43 -6.66
N PHE A 2 4.11 1.21 -6.78
CA PHE A 2 3.30 0.00 -6.91
C PHE A 2 3.20 -0.67 -5.55
N PHE A 3 1.98 -1.06 -5.17
CA PHE A 3 1.73 -1.79 -3.93
C PHE A 3 1.58 -3.27 -4.24
N ILE A 4 2.52 -4.07 -3.77
CA ILE A 4 2.69 -5.48 -4.12
C ILE A 4 2.07 -6.36 -3.03
N ILE A 5 1.28 -7.35 -3.46
CA ILE A 5 0.82 -8.47 -2.64
C ILE A 5 1.93 -9.52 -2.70
N ALA A 6 2.61 -9.74 -1.56
CA ALA A 6 3.88 -10.47 -1.57
C ALA A 6 3.77 -11.94 -2.03
N ASP A 7 2.65 -12.61 -1.79
CA ASP A 7 2.44 -14.01 -2.19
C ASP A 7 1.89 -14.18 -3.63
N ASN A 8 1.52 -13.08 -4.33
CA ASN A 8 0.87 -13.19 -5.64
C ASN A 8 1.83 -13.21 -6.83
N ASN A 9 3.13 -13.12 -6.59
CA ASN A 9 4.19 -13.11 -7.61
C ASN A 9 4.33 -14.42 -8.43
N ILE A 10 3.61 -15.46 -8.05
CA ILE A 10 3.56 -16.75 -8.75
C ILE A 10 2.25 -16.97 -9.53
N LEU A 11 1.29 -16.04 -9.41
CA LEU A 11 -0.03 -16.16 -10.04
C LEU A 11 -0.05 -15.49 -11.42
N ASN A 12 -0.76 -16.11 -12.36
CA ASN A 12 -0.97 -15.52 -13.68
C ASN A 12 -1.69 -14.16 -13.56
N GLY A 13 -1.20 -13.18 -14.31
CA GLY A 13 -1.75 -11.81 -14.30
C GLY A 13 -1.12 -10.87 -13.28
N TYR A 14 -0.21 -11.35 -12.43
CA TYR A 14 0.60 -10.54 -11.52
C TYR A 14 2.05 -10.47 -11.97
N MET A 15 2.78 -9.46 -11.50
CA MET A 15 4.22 -9.35 -11.75
C MET A 15 4.97 -10.49 -11.05
N THR A 16 5.91 -11.09 -11.76
CA THR A 16 6.86 -12.04 -11.16
C THR A 16 7.87 -11.31 -10.27
N ASN A 17 8.61 -12.06 -9.46
CA ASN A 17 9.71 -11.50 -8.65
C ASN A 17 10.75 -10.75 -9.49
N ASP A 18 11.09 -11.28 -10.67
CA ASP A 18 12.06 -10.64 -11.55
C ASP A 18 11.52 -9.33 -12.13
N MET A 19 10.26 -9.30 -12.54
CA MET A 19 9.59 -8.07 -12.98
C MET A 19 9.52 -7.01 -11.86
N ILE A 20 9.25 -7.43 -10.62
CA ILE A 20 9.23 -6.52 -9.46
C ILE A 20 10.61 -5.92 -9.21
N LYS A 21 11.68 -6.73 -9.30
CA LYS A 21 13.07 -6.25 -9.21
C LYS A 21 13.40 -5.26 -10.32
N GLU A 22 13.15 -5.64 -11.58
CA GLU A 22 13.40 -4.79 -12.75
C GLU A 22 12.73 -3.43 -12.61
N VAL A 23 11.44 -3.40 -12.29
CA VAL A 23 10.68 -2.15 -12.08
C VAL A 23 11.26 -1.35 -10.92
N SER A 24 11.67 -2.00 -9.84
CA SER A 24 12.27 -1.37 -8.66
C SER A 24 13.66 -0.77 -8.95
N GLU A 25 14.45 -1.41 -9.80
CA GLU A 25 15.81 -0.98 -10.20
C GLU A 25 15.78 0.13 -11.25
N SER A 26 14.69 0.29 -11.99
CA SER A 26 14.53 1.35 -12.99
C SER A 26 14.65 2.77 -12.41
N GLY A 27 14.48 2.93 -11.09
CA GLY A 27 14.45 4.23 -10.42
C GLY A 27 13.16 5.05 -10.66
N LEU A 28 12.27 4.57 -11.52
CA LEU A 28 11.02 5.26 -11.86
C LEU A 28 9.87 4.91 -10.92
N VAL A 29 9.94 3.76 -10.26
CA VAL A 29 8.85 3.21 -9.45
C VAL A 29 9.36 2.81 -8.06
N ASN A 30 8.67 3.30 -7.03
CA ASN A 30 8.85 2.79 -5.67
C ASN A 30 7.96 1.58 -5.44
N ILE A 31 8.44 0.59 -4.71
CA ILE A 31 7.65 -0.57 -4.28
C ILE A 31 7.16 -0.34 -2.86
N GLY A 32 5.87 -0.54 -2.65
CA GLY A 32 5.21 -0.58 -1.35
C GLY A 32 4.56 -1.95 -1.12
N SER A 33 4.19 -2.24 0.13
CA SER A 33 3.50 -3.47 0.50
C SER A 33 1.98 -3.32 0.42
N HIS A 34 1.31 -4.39 -0.01
CA HIS A 34 -0.16 -4.53 0.02
C HIS A 34 -0.56 -5.82 0.73
N THR A 35 0.09 -6.11 1.86
CA THR A 35 0.01 -7.35 2.62
C THR A 35 0.63 -8.55 1.91
N ARG A 36 0.63 -9.71 2.58
CA ARG A 36 1.14 -10.94 2.03
C ARG A 36 0.16 -11.59 1.06
N SER A 37 -1.12 -11.72 1.45
CA SER A 37 -2.13 -12.46 0.70
C SER A 37 -3.40 -11.65 0.35
N HIS A 38 -3.39 -10.32 0.52
CA HIS A 38 -4.53 -9.42 0.28
C HIS A 38 -5.77 -9.73 1.13
N MET A 39 -5.58 -10.26 2.34
CA MET A 39 -6.68 -10.60 3.24
C MET A 39 -7.26 -9.37 3.94
N LEU A 40 -8.56 -9.44 4.29
CA LEU A 40 -9.17 -8.51 5.23
C LEU A 40 -8.52 -8.66 6.61
N MET A 41 -8.15 -7.53 7.24
CA MET A 41 -7.39 -7.48 8.50
C MET A 41 -8.25 -7.73 9.76
N GLN A 42 -9.36 -8.46 9.64
CA GLN A 42 -10.27 -8.76 10.76
C GLN A 42 -9.86 -9.98 11.59
N TYR A 43 -8.80 -10.67 11.18
CA TYR A 43 -8.27 -11.85 11.88
C TYR A 43 -7.49 -11.48 13.13
N GLY A 44 -7.16 -12.50 13.96
CA GLY A 44 -6.37 -12.33 15.18
C GLY A 44 -4.96 -11.75 14.91
N LYS A 45 -4.33 -11.22 15.97
CA LYS A 45 -3.05 -10.49 15.88
C LYS A 45 -1.96 -11.28 15.15
N LEU A 46 -1.78 -12.56 15.47
CA LEU A 46 -0.75 -13.39 14.84
C LEU A 46 -0.88 -13.42 13.31
N ARG A 47 -2.10 -13.55 12.80
CA ARG A 47 -2.34 -13.54 11.36
C ARG A 47 -2.06 -12.17 10.75
N ARG A 48 -2.46 -11.08 11.43
CA ARG A 48 -2.14 -9.71 10.96
C ARG A 48 -0.64 -9.44 10.94
N ASP A 49 0.10 -9.92 11.94
CA ASP A 49 1.56 -9.79 11.95
C ASP A 49 2.20 -10.47 10.72
N GLN A 50 1.71 -11.66 10.35
CA GLN A 50 2.16 -12.35 9.12
C GLN A 50 1.83 -11.56 7.86
N GLU A 51 0.67 -10.92 7.80
CA GLU A 51 0.25 -10.12 6.65
C GLU A 51 1.01 -8.78 6.55
N ILE A 52 1.27 -8.11 7.67
CA ILE A 52 1.87 -6.77 7.72
C ILE A 52 3.40 -6.85 7.76
N ALA A 53 3.94 -7.41 8.85
CA ALA A 53 5.39 -7.51 9.02
C ALA A 53 6.01 -8.56 8.10
N GLY A 54 5.29 -9.68 7.86
CA GLY A 54 5.74 -10.73 6.95
C GLY A 54 5.88 -10.22 5.52
N SER A 55 4.91 -9.48 4.99
CA SER A 55 5.01 -8.91 3.63
C SER A 55 6.16 -7.90 3.49
N LYS A 56 6.43 -7.11 4.54
CA LYS A 56 7.58 -6.21 4.57
C LYS A 56 8.87 -6.99 4.44
N PHE A 57 9.04 -8.00 5.29
CA PHE A 57 10.23 -8.86 5.29
C PHE A 57 10.46 -9.54 3.94
N ASP A 58 9.40 -10.11 3.34
CA ASP A 58 9.50 -10.80 2.04
C ASP A 58 9.92 -9.84 0.93
N LEU A 59 9.30 -8.66 0.85
CA LEU A 59 9.63 -7.66 -0.17
C LEU A 59 11.02 -7.05 0.03
N GLU A 60 11.42 -6.76 1.27
CA GLU A 60 12.77 -6.27 1.57
C GLU A 60 13.85 -7.31 1.26
N THR A 61 13.57 -8.60 1.54
CA THR A 61 14.45 -9.71 1.16
C THR A 61 14.57 -9.82 -0.36
N LEU A 62 13.46 -9.69 -1.08
CA LEU A 62 13.44 -9.72 -2.54
C LEU A 62 14.23 -8.57 -3.17
N LEU A 63 14.08 -7.35 -2.63
CA LEU A 63 14.58 -6.12 -3.23
C LEU A 63 15.97 -5.70 -2.73
N GLY A 64 16.43 -6.23 -1.59
CA GLY A 64 17.65 -5.77 -0.94
C GLY A 64 17.63 -4.33 -0.43
N LYS A 65 16.43 -3.73 -0.30
CA LYS A 65 16.25 -2.33 0.15
C LYS A 65 14.98 -2.15 0.96
N PRO A 66 14.88 -1.09 1.79
CA PRO A 66 13.71 -0.85 2.65
C PRO A 66 12.41 -0.65 1.86
N VAL A 67 11.32 -1.22 2.36
CA VAL A 67 9.94 -1.00 1.91
C VAL A 67 9.21 -0.19 2.96
N THR A 68 8.99 1.09 2.69
CA THR A 68 8.54 2.08 3.69
C THR A 68 7.05 2.43 3.59
N ALA A 69 6.40 2.05 2.49
CA ALA A 69 5.01 2.36 2.21
C ALA A 69 4.11 1.12 2.29
N PHE A 70 2.94 1.27 2.90
CA PHE A 70 1.92 0.23 3.03
C PHE A 70 0.59 0.69 2.43
N ALA A 71 -0.19 -0.21 1.82
CA ALA A 71 -1.57 0.05 1.45
C ALA A 71 -2.50 -0.97 2.11
N TYR A 72 -3.57 -0.48 2.74
CA TYR A 72 -4.57 -1.34 3.36
C TYR A 72 -5.44 -2.01 2.29
N PRO A 73 -5.55 -3.37 2.27
CA PRO A 73 -6.52 -4.05 1.43
C PRO A 73 -7.93 -3.50 1.63
N TYR A 74 -8.63 -3.23 0.53
CA TYR A 74 -9.99 -2.64 0.53
C TYR A 74 -10.11 -1.29 1.25
N GLY A 75 -9.00 -0.65 1.63
CA GLY A 75 -8.98 0.53 2.47
C GLY A 75 -9.36 0.27 3.93
N ALA A 76 -9.50 -0.99 4.34
CA ALA A 76 -9.94 -1.38 5.68
C ALA A 76 -8.86 -1.10 6.73
N MET A 77 -9.11 -0.12 7.59
CA MET A 77 -8.21 0.34 8.63
C MET A 77 -8.96 0.45 9.97
N SER A 78 -8.27 0.12 11.05
CA SER A 78 -8.68 0.40 12.42
C SER A 78 -7.50 0.99 13.20
N LYS A 79 -7.75 1.56 14.37
CA LYS A 79 -6.68 2.07 15.25
C LYS A 79 -5.70 0.97 15.68
N THR A 80 -6.16 -0.26 15.81
CA THR A 80 -5.30 -1.41 16.12
C THR A 80 -4.38 -1.73 14.95
N ILE A 81 -4.94 -1.85 13.74
CA ILE A 81 -4.17 -2.16 12.52
C ILE A 81 -3.18 -1.02 12.21
N GLU A 82 -3.59 0.25 12.39
CA GLU A 82 -2.70 1.40 12.25
C GLU A 82 -1.46 1.30 13.16
N LYS A 83 -1.67 0.94 14.45
CA LYS A 83 -0.57 0.73 15.39
C LYS A 83 0.35 -0.42 14.98
N GLU A 84 -0.21 -1.51 14.47
CA GLU A 84 0.54 -2.68 14.00
C GLU A 84 1.39 -2.32 12.75
N VAL A 85 0.82 -1.60 11.78
CA VAL A 85 1.56 -1.11 10.60
C VAL A 85 2.72 -0.20 11.01
N LYS A 86 2.47 0.73 11.94
CA LYS A 86 3.51 1.58 12.50
C LYS A 86 4.60 0.77 13.21
N ALA A 87 4.21 -0.19 14.05
CA ALA A 87 5.14 -1.04 14.80
C ALA A 87 5.99 -1.94 13.89
N SER A 88 5.47 -2.28 12.68
CA SER A 88 6.21 -3.04 11.67
C SER A 88 7.24 -2.21 10.90
N GLY A 89 7.41 -0.91 11.22
CA GLY A 89 8.44 -0.06 10.64
C GLY A 89 8.12 0.49 9.25
N TYR A 90 6.85 0.61 8.88
CA TYR A 90 6.45 1.43 7.74
C TYR A 90 6.44 2.91 8.11
N ASP A 91 6.80 3.78 7.17
CA ASP A 91 6.81 5.23 7.37
C ASP A 91 5.45 5.86 7.13
N LEU A 92 4.68 5.29 6.18
CA LEU A 92 3.38 5.81 5.80
C LEU A 92 2.48 4.69 5.28
N ALA A 93 1.16 4.90 5.40
CA ALA A 93 0.18 3.94 4.91
C ALA A 93 -1.02 4.61 4.23
N PHE A 94 -1.54 3.92 3.21
CA PHE A 94 -2.58 4.41 2.32
C PHE A 94 -3.87 3.61 2.43
N ARG A 95 -4.99 4.33 2.40
CA ARG A 95 -6.35 3.78 2.32
C ARG A 95 -7.13 4.45 1.19
N ILE A 96 -8.29 3.92 0.85
CA ILE A 96 -9.20 4.55 -0.10
C ILE A 96 -10.01 5.64 0.62
N GLY A 97 -10.23 6.77 -0.05
CA GLY A 97 -11.09 7.84 0.46
C GLY A 97 -10.95 9.13 -0.33
N PRO A 98 -11.92 10.05 -0.20
CA PRO A 98 -12.01 11.26 -1.02
C PRO A 98 -11.15 12.43 -0.50
N GLU A 99 -10.56 12.34 0.69
CA GLU A 99 -9.78 13.44 1.24
C GLU A 99 -8.44 13.58 0.56
N VAL A 100 -8.10 14.81 0.20
CA VAL A 100 -6.84 15.18 -0.47
C VAL A 100 -5.90 15.99 0.43
N ILE A 101 -6.37 16.39 1.62
CA ILE A 101 -5.55 17.11 2.58
C ILE A 101 -5.02 16.13 3.62
N HIS A 102 -3.71 16.06 3.74
CA HIS A 102 -3.01 15.19 4.66
C HIS A 102 -2.10 15.99 5.60
N THR A 103 -1.94 15.48 6.80
CA THR A 103 -1.06 16.05 7.83
C THR A 103 -0.11 14.97 8.32
N SER A 104 0.91 15.35 9.08
CA SER A 104 1.82 14.38 9.72
C SER A 104 1.09 13.39 10.65
N SER A 105 -0.03 13.81 11.26
CA SER A 105 -0.84 12.96 12.13
C SER A 105 -1.65 11.92 11.37
N THR A 106 -1.89 12.11 10.06
CA THR A 106 -2.65 11.16 9.21
C THR A 106 -1.75 10.26 8.37
N ARG A 107 -0.43 10.27 8.58
CA ARG A 107 0.55 9.56 7.74
C ARG A 107 0.34 8.04 7.62
N TYR A 108 -0.35 7.43 8.57
CA TYR A 108 -0.72 6.00 8.53
C TYR A 108 -2.16 5.75 8.05
N GLY A 109 -2.81 6.75 7.48
CA GLY A 109 -4.16 6.68 6.94
C GLY A 109 -4.36 7.64 5.77
N LEU A 110 -3.31 7.87 4.99
CA LEU A 110 -3.35 8.74 3.80
C LEU A 110 -4.39 8.22 2.82
N ARG A 111 -5.31 9.08 2.41
CA ARG A 111 -6.38 8.68 1.50
C ARG A 111 -5.97 8.86 0.05
N ARG A 112 -6.35 7.90 -0.77
CA ARG A 112 -6.14 7.92 -2.21
C ARG A 112 -7.49 7.89 -2.90
N ILE A 113 -7.66 8.75 -3.90
CA ILE A 113 -8.82 8.72 -4.80
C ILE A 113 -8.63 7.53 -5.72
N GLN A 114 -9.64 6.68 -5.81
CA GLN A 114 -9.66 5.60 -6.78
C GLN A 114 -10.08 6.18 -8.13
N VAL A 115 -9.24 6.01 -9.14
CA VAL A 115 -9.53 6.41 -10.52
C VAL A 115 -9.88 5.16 -11.32
N THR A 116 -10.99 5.19 -12.03
CA THR A 116 -11.48 4.09 -12.86
C THR A 116 -11.45 4.47 -14.33
N GLN A 117 -11.66 3.52 -15.24
CA GLN A 117 -11.70 3.76 -16.68
C GLN A 117 -12.83 4.72 -17.11
N THR A 118 -13.87 4.86 -16.29
CA THR A 118 -15.03 5.73 -16.57
C THR A 118 -14.85 7.15 -16.02
N ASP A 119 -13.79 7.41 -15.26
CA ASP A 119 -13.56 8.72 -14.66
C ASP A 119 -12.94 9.70 -15.65
N ALA A 120 -13.52 10.90 -15.77
CA ALA A 120 -12.94 11.99 -16.53
C ALA A 120 -11.90 12.75 -15.67
N ILE A 121 -10.62 12.62 -16.00
CA ILE A 121 -9.52 13.26 -15.25
C ILE A 121 -9.73 14.75 -14.96
N PRO A 122 -10.18 15.60 -15.92
CA PRO A 122 -10.45 17.01 -15.62
C PRO A 122 -11.51 17.22 -14.55
N GLY A 123 -12.53 16.35 -14.49
CA GLY A 123 -13.57 16.36 -13.45
C GLY A 123 -13.01 16.02 -12.08
N LEU A 124 -12.16 14.99 -11.99
CA LEU A 124 -11.49 14.60 -10.76
C LEU A 124 -10.60 15.74 -10.23
N ILE A 125 -9.77 16.34 -11.08
CA ILE A 125 -8.92 17.48 -10.69
C ILE A 125 -9.78 18.61 -10.13
N LYS A 126 -10.86 19.01 -10.81
CA LYS A 126 -11.76 20.07 -10.35
C LYS A 126 -12.40 19.74 -8.99
N THR A 127 -12.81 18.48 -8.78
CA THR A 127 -13.50 18.04 -7.56
C THR A 127 -12.57 18.00 -6.36
N TYR A 128 -11.33 17.55 -6.56
CA TYR A 128 -10.40 17.24 -5.45
C TYR A 128 -9.26 18.27 -5.30
N THR A 129 -9.20 19.31 -6.12
CA THR A 129 -8.28 20.42 -5.88
C THR A 129 -8.78 21.25 -4.70
N PRO A 130 -7.95 21.47 -3.64
CA PRO A 130 -8.33 22.33 -2.52
C PRO A 130 -8.71 23.71 -3.01
N LYS A 131 -9.86 24.22 -2.59
CA LYS A 131 -10.19 25.64 -2.80
C LYS A 131 -9.29 26.46 -1.92
N LYS A 132 -8.60 27.46 -2.51
CA LYS A 132 -7.81 28.45 -1.77
C LYS A 132 -8.68 29.29 -0.87
#